data_5d2c86074179e40318ef72053a2f1ed4
#
_entry.id   5d2c86074179e40318ef72053a2f1ed4
#
_cell.length_a   1.000
_cell.length_b   1.000
_cell.length_c   1.000
_cell.angle_alpha   90.00
_cell.angle_beta   90.00
_cell.angle_gamma   90.00
#
_symmetry.space_group_name_H-M   'P 1'
#
loop_
_entity.id
_entity.type
_entity.pdbx_description
1 polymer ?
#
loop_
_entity_poly.entity_id
_entity_poly.type
_entity_poly.pdbx_seq_one_letter_code
_entity_poly.pdbx_strand_id
1 'polypeptide(L)'
;AKQMLKMSKNGKYADAMERELYNGIISGMQLDGKRFFYVNPLEVNPGVSREIFGYKHVIPERPGWYACACCPPNLVRMVTSLGRYAWDEDDDVIYSHLFIGQEVRLKKAYIKVASEYPWKGHVSYSITPKTGDEFAVAIHIPGYLKSFEVTLNGMRLKENGETKADVFYSYRDGYIYIKNKWHDNDVIEISFNMDIRVIYANTKVREDIGCAALQRGPVVYAFEGVDNDDDVQSLMIDVSRLNEARIESEAEGKLKGAVLLDIPAVRLEGSDALYSEEPPRQKSVIARAIPYYMWGNRGLNQMRVWMHTLF
;
A
#
# COMPACT_ATOMS: atom_id res chain seq x y z
N ALA A 1 13.12 -2.43 9.03
CA ALA A 1 12.29 -3.63 8.84
C ALA A 1 13.12 -4.82 8.36
N LYS A 2 13.83 -4.77 7.20
CA LYS A 2 14.58 -5.92 6.65
C LYS A 2 15.61 -6.54 7.63
N GLN A 3 16.40 -5.73 8.34
CA GLN A 3 17.39 -6.27 9.30
C GLN A 3 16.69 -7.00 10.46
N MET A 4 15.51 -6.54 10.84
CA MET A 4 14.70 -7.22 11.86
C MET A 4 14.19 -8.57 11.37
N LEU A 5 13.81 -8.70 10.08
CA LEU A 5 13.42 -9.98 9.49
C LEU A 5 14.55 -11.01 9.48
N LYS A 6 15.81 -10.58 9.39
CA LYS A 6 16.96 -11.49 9.53
C LYS A 6 17.14 -12.01 10.96
N MET A 7 16.76 -11.21 11.95
CA MET A 7 16.86 -11.58 13.37
C MET A 7 15.62 -12.35 13.84
N SER A 8 14.45 -11.99 13.32
CA SER A 8 13.17 -12.58 13.71
C SER A 8 12.22 -12.56 12.50
N LYS A 9 11.79 -13.73 12.06
CA LYS A 9 10.87 -13.92 10.93
C LYS A 9 9.42 -13.58 11.38
N ASN A 10 9.18 -12.31 11.73
CA ASN A 10 7.87 -11.84 12.18
C ASN A 10 7.23 -10.93 11.13
N GLY A 11 6.01 -11.25 10.69
CA GLY A 11 5.26 -10.58 9.63
C GLY A 11 5.06 -9.09 9.84
N LYS A 12 5.03 -8.59 11.10
CA LYS A 12 4.97 -7.13 11.36
C LYS A 12 6.09 -6.33 10.69
N TYR A 13 7.25 -6.95 10.48
CA TYR A 13 8.36 -6.29 9.78
C TYR A 13 8.20 -6.35 8.26
N ALA A 14 7.55 -7.38 7.74
CA ALA A 14 7.16 -7.46 6.34
C ALA A 14 6.03 -6.47 6.05
N ASP A 15 5.02 -6.34 6.92
CA ASP A 15 3.97 -5.30 6.85
C ASP A 15 4.58 -3.89 6.78
N ALA A 16 5.57 -3.62 7.63
CA ALA A 16 6.26 -2.32 7.62
C ALA A 16 7.00 -2.09 6.30
N MET A 17 7.76 -3.07 5.82
CA MET A 17 8.47 -2.97 4.53
C MET A 17 7.52 -2.73 3.37
N GLU A 18 6.41 -3.43 3.34
CA GLU A 18 5.40 -3.32 2.30
C GLU A 18 4.77 -1.92 2.29
N ARG A 19 4.37 -1.41 3.46
CA ARG A 19 3.82 -0.07 3.60
C ARG A 19 4.82 1.02 3.22
N GLU A 20 6.07 0.87 3.65
CA GLU A 20 7.15 1.79 3.27
C GLU A 20 7.37 1.80 1.75
N LEU A 21 7.40 0.60 1.12
CA LEU A 21 7.64 0.45 -0.31
C LEU A 21 6.55 1.14 -1.15
N TYR A 22 5.28 0.75 -0.94
CA TYR A 22 4.17 1.20 -1.77
C TYR A 22 3.71 2.64 -1.50
N ASN A 23 4.24 3.29 -0.46
CA ASN A 23 3.85 4.65 -0.11
C ASN A 23 5.07 5.58 -0.02
N GLY A 24 5.84 5.51 1.07
CA GLY A 24 6.90 6.47 1.35
C GLY A 24 8.09 6.40 0.39
N ILE A 25 8.41 5.22 -0.16
CA ILE A 25 9.57 5.06 -1.05
C ILE A 25 9.24 5.51 -2.46
N ILE A 26 8.23 4.89 -3.10
CA ILE A 26 7.95 5.18 -4.51
C ILE A 26 7.31 6.54 -4.73
N SER A 27 6.66 7.15 -3.73
CA SER A 27 6.14 8.52 -3.81
C SER A 27 7.24 9.57 -3.98
N GLY A 28 8.46 9.26 -3.59
CA GLY A 28 9.61 10.16 -3.77
C GLY A 28 9.88 10.48 -5.23
N MET A 29 9.53 9.62 -6.17
CA MET A 29 9.80 9.77 -7.60
C MET A 29 8.55 10.17 -8.38
N GLN A 30 8.71 11.06 -9.34
CA GLN A 30 7.66 11.33 -10.33
C GLN A 30 7.47 10.10 -11.23
N LEU A 31 6.26 9.91 -11.76
CA LEU A 31 5.95 8.74 -12.60
C LEU A 31 6.81 8.61 -13.86
N ASP A 32 7.33 9.73 -14.37
CA ASP A 32 8.27 9.75 -15.51
C ASP A 32 9.74 9.53 -15.13
N GLY A 33 10.03 9.38 -13.82
CA GLY A 33 11.38 9.15 -13.29
C GLY A 33 12.31 10.35 -13.31
N LYS A 34 11.89 11.57 -13.69
CA LYS A 34 12.77 12.72 -13.93
C LYS A 34 12.88 13.68 -12.75
N ARG A 35 11.93 13.66 -11.85
CA ARG A 35 11.80 14.60 -10.72
C ARG A 35 11.53 13.84 -9.44
N PHE A 36 11.82 14.44 -8.29
CA PHE A 36 11.66 13.76 -7.01
C PHE A 36 11.32 14.71 -5.86
N PHE A 37 10.72 14.17 -4.80
CA PHE A 37 10.54 14.87 -3.54
C PHE A 37 11.67 14.53 -2.56
N TYR A 38 12.01 15.51 -1.73
CA TYR A 38 12.91 15.35 -0.59
C TYR A 38 12.15 14.90 0.66
N VAL A 39 10.92 15.35 0.80
CA VAL A 39 9.97 14.99 1.89
C VAL A 39 8.69 14.43 1.29
N ASN A 40 8.01 13.59 2.05
CA ASN A 40 6.73 13.00 1.71
C ASN A 40 5.63 13.62 2.61
N PRO A 41 5.07 14.80 2.27
CA PRO A 41 4.04 15.45 3.05
C PRO A 41 2.73 14.66 2.97
N LEU A 42 1.92 14.70 4.02
CA LEU A 42 0.57 14.14 4.05
C LEU A 42 -0.52 15.19 3.81
N GLU A 43 -0.10 16.46 3.69
CA GLU A 43 -0.93 17.58 3.29
C GLU A 43 -0.09 18.57 2.49
N VAL A 44 -0.67 19.09 1.42
CA VAL A 44 -0.12 20.16 0.59
C VAL A 44 -1.24 21.15 0.28
N ASN A 45 -0.99 22.43 0.58
CA ASN A 45 -1.86 23.54 0.25
C ASN A 45 -1.04 24.59 -0.51
N PRO A 46 -1.22 24.75 -1.83
CA PRO A 46 -0.58 25.83 -2.57
C PRO A 46 -0.91 27.20 -1.96
N GLY A 47 0.10 28.06 -1.81
CA GLY A 47 -0.03 29.34 -1.09
C GLY A 47 0.30 29.27 0.40
N VAL A 48 0.34 28.07 1.01
CA VAL A 48 0.83 27.83 2.38
C VAL A 48 2.13 27.03 2.34
N SER A 49 2.10 25.89 1.65
CA SER A 49 3.25 25.02 1.48
C SER A 49 4.34 25.75 0.72
N ARG A 50 5.59 25.67 1.22
CA ARG A 50 6.78 26.40 0.77
C ARG A 50 6.79 27.90 1.07
N GLU A 51 5.65 28.58 1.19
CA GLU A 51 5.57 30.04 1.34
C GLU A 51 5.69 30.47 2.80
N ILE A 52 5.00 29.80 3.71
CA ILE A 52 4.92 30.18 5.11
C ILE A 52 6.06 29.51 5.92
N PHE A 53 6.58 30.26 6.90
CA PHE A 53 7.56 29.73 7.85
C PHE A 53 6.99 28.49 8.57
N GLY A 54 7.79 27.44 8.67
CA GLY A 54 7.37 26.14 9.18
C GLY A 54 6.94 25.15 8.08
N TYR A 55 6.45 25.62 6.93
CA TYR A 55 6.06 24.78 5.79
C TYR A 55 7.01 24.90 4.58
N LYS A 56 8.14 25.60 4.72
CA LYS A 56 9.12 25.81 3.64
C LYS A 56 9.73 24.54 3.08
N HIS A 57 9.76 23.45 3.87
CA HIS A 57 10.27 22.16 3.45
C HIS A 57 9.24 21.34 2.64
N VAL A 58 7.97 21.72 2.68
CA VAL A 58 6.89 21.07 1.93
C VAL A 58 6.81 21.73 0.55
N ILE A 59 7.31 21.03 -0.47
CA ILE A 59 7.31 21.52 -1.84
C ILE A 59 6.13 20.88 -2.58
N PRO A 60 5.20 21.66 -3.14
CA PRO A 60 3.98 21.11 -3.74
C PRO A 60 4.19 20.41 -5.10
N GLU A 61 5.33 20.64 -5.75
CA GLU A 61 5.70 19.96 -7.00
C GLU A 61 7.10 19.37 -6.91
N ARG A 62 7.32 18.21 -7.51
CA ARG A 62 8.64 17.57 -7.55
C ARG A 62 9.61 18.41 -8.39
N PRO A 63 10.70 18.93 -7.83
CA PRO A 63 11.74 19.58 -8.62
C PRO A 63 12.66 18.56 -9.29
N GLY A 64 13.35 18.99 -10.35
CA GLY A 64 14.34 18.18 -11.02
C GLY A 64 15.64 18.00 -10.24
N TRP A 65 15.91 18.89 -9.29
CA TRP A 65 17.14 18.87 -8.49
C TRP A 65 16.99 19.60 -7.16
N TYR A 66 17.80 19.19 -6.18
CA TYR A 66 18.02 19.87 -4.91
C TYR A 66 19.51 20.13 -4.70
N ALA A 67 19.87 21.05 -3.82
CA ALA A 67 21.25 21.31 -3.43
C ALA A 67 21.93 20.08 -2.79
N CYS A 68 21.15 19.18 -2.19
CA CYS A 68 21.58 17.88 -1.66
C CYS A 68 20.91 16.75 -2.46
N ALA A 69 21.72 15.82 -2.98
CA ALA A 69 21.29 14.75 -3.86
C ALA A 69 21.24 13.36 -3.17
N CYS A 70 20.86 13.29 -1.88
CA CYS A 70 20.82 12.01 -1.15
C CYS A 70 19.59 11.16 -1.49
N CYS A 71 18.43 11.77 -1.82
CA CYS A 71 17.18 11.06 -2.00
C CYS A 71 17.11 10.23 -3.30
N PRO A 72 17.46 10.75 -4.49
CA PRO A 72 17.43 9.94 -5.71
C PRO A 72 18.33 8.70 -5.66
N PRO A 73 19.60 8.76 -5.21
CA PRO A 73 20.45 7.57 -5.11
C PRO A 73 19.89 6.53 -4.12
N ASN A 74 19.27 6.95 -3.02
CA ASN A 74 18.67 6.03 -2.07
C ASN A 74 17.43 5.35 -2.64
N LEU A 75 16.61 6.05 -3.42
CA LEU A 75 15.48 5.47 -4.13
C LEU A 75 15.97 4.43 -5.16
N VAL A 76 16.94 4.80 -6.00
CA VAL A 76 17.54 3.90 -6.99
C VAL A 76 18.15 2.67 -6.31
N ARG A 77 18.91 2.86 -5.23
CA ARG A 77 19.48 1.76 -4.45
C ARG A 77 18.40 0.82 -3.93
N MET A 78 17.27 1.34 -3.46
CA MET A 78 16.15 0.52 -2.96
C MET A 78 15.51 -0.27 -4.11
N VAL A 79 15.16 0.39 -5.21
CA VAL A 79 14.51 -0.24 -6.38
C VAL A 79 15.39 -1.33 -6.98
N THR A 80 16.68 -1.05 -7.19
CA THR A 80 17.63 -2.03 -7.78
C THR A 80 17.96 -3.20 -6.85
N SER A 81 17.71 -3.07 -5.55
CA SER A 81 17.93 -4.15 -4.57
C SER A 81 16.65 -4.82 -4.07
N LEU A 82 15.50 -4.54 -4.70
CA LEU A 82 14.17 -4.95 -4.23
C LEU A 82 14.06 -6.47 -4.05
N GLY A 83 14.64 -7.26 -4.93
CA GLY A 83 14.66 -8.73 -4.79
C GLY A 83 15.27 -9.22 -3.47
N ARG A 84 16.25 -8.49 -2.93
CA ARG A 84 16.82 -8.81 -1.61
C ARG A 84 15.89 -8.51 -0.43
N TYR A 85 14.85 -7.71 -0.64
CA TYR A 85 13.81 -7.41 0.35
C TYR A 85 12.65 -8.38 0.24
N ALA A 86 12.37 -8.87 -0.97
CA ALA A 86 11.26 -9.78 -1.22
C ALA A 86 11.49 -11.19 -0.69
N TRP A 87 12.76 -11.64 -0.63
CA TRP A 87 13.10 -13.02 -0.31
C TRP A 87 14.16 -13.15 0.76
N ASP A 88 14.07 -14.27 1.49
CA ASP A 88 15.12 -14.79 2.38
C ASP A 88 15.10 -16.33 2.34
N GLU A 89 16.16 -16.99 2.80
CA GLU A 89 16.30 -18.43 2.75
C GLU A 89 17.13 -18.91 3.94
N ASP A 90 16.57 -19.81 4.72
CA ASP A 90 17.27 -20.58 5.75
C ASP A 90 17.53 -22.01 5.26
N ASP A 91 18.11 -22.88 6.10
CA ASP A 91 18.48 -24.24 5.70
C ASP A 91 17.30 -25.07 5.18
N ASP A 92 16.12 -24.93 5.75
CA ASP A 92 14.93 -25.70 5.39
C ASP A 92 13.72 -24.89 4.95
N VAL A 93 13.85 -23.56 4.88
CA VAL A 93 12.71 -22.67 4.59
C VAL A 93 13.09 -21.59 3.59
N ILE A 94 12.24 -21.41 2.59
CA ILE A 94 12.25 -20.25 1.67
C ILE A 94 11.17 -19.28 2.15
N TYR A 95 11.52 -18.00 2.35
CA TYR A 95 10.60 -16.96 2.78
C TYR A 95 10.29 -15.99 1.65
N SER A 96 8.99 -15.81 1.35
CA SER A 96 8.47 -14.72 0.52
C SER A 96 7.89 -13.64 1.42
N HIS A 97 8.51 -12.45 1.42
CA HIS A 97 8.12 -11.32 2.26
C HIS A 97 7.20 -10.33 1.55
N LEU A 98 7.28 -10.24 0.22
CA LEU A 98 6.54 -9.28 -0.61
C LEU A 98 5.94 -9.98 -1.83
N PHE A 99 4.71 -9.64 -2.18
CA PHE A 99 3.97 -10.21 -3.33
C PHE A 99 4.34 -9.54 -4.66
N ILE A 100 5.62 -9.56 -5.02
CA ILE A 100 6.12 -8.94 -6.24
C ILE A 100 6.25 -9.99 -7.34
N GLY A 101 5.63 -9.71 -8.52
CA GLY A 101 5.76 -10.56 -9.70
C GLY A 101 7.21 -10.60 -10.17
N GLN A 102 7.84 -11.78 -10.16
CA GLN A 102 9.24 -11.98 -10.49
C GLN A 102 9.60 -13.44 -10.69
N GLU A 103 10.77 -13.67 -11.24
CA GLU A 103 11.43 -14.97 -11.25
C GLU A 103 12.67 -14.92 -10.35
N VAL A 104 12.79 -15.86 -9.42
CA VAL A 104 13.89 -15.87 -8.45
C VAL A 104 14.60 -17.22 -8.43
N ARG A 105 15.91 -17.18 -8.35
CA ARG A 105 16.78 -18.35 -8.20
C ARG A 105 17.33 -18.40 -6.79
N LEU A 106 16.79 -19.33 -6.01
CA LEU A 106 17.18 -19.59 -4.62
C LEU A 106 18.07 -20.85 -4.57
N LYS A 107 18.62 -21.17 -3.41
CA LYS A 107 19.44 -22.37 -3.25
C LYS A 107 18.65 -23.65 -3.53
N LYS A 108 17.45 -23.75 -2.93
CA LYS A 108 16.59 -24.97 -2.97
C LYS A 108 15.68 -25.02 -4.19
N ALA A 109 15.26 -23.90 -4.74
CA ALA A 109 14.29 -23.87 -5.83
C ALA A 109 14.49 -22.68 -6.77
N TYR A 110 13.93 -22.82 -7.96
CA TYR A 110 13.56 -21.73 -8.83
C TYR A 110 12.06 -21.46 -8.64
N ILE A 111 11.69 -20.20 -8.39
CA ILE A 111 10.29 -19.82 -8.16
C ILE A 111 9.91 -18.68 -9.10
N LYS A 112 8.79 -18.88 -9.80
CA LYS A 112 8.15 -17.84 -10.61
C LYS A 112 6.90 -17.34 -9.87
N VAL A 113 6.82 -16.05 -9.62
CA VAL A 113 5.67 -15.40 -8.99
C VAL A 113 4.90 -14.63 -10.06
N ALA A 114 3.62 -14.95 -10.23
CA ALA A 114 2.67 -14.15 -10.97
C ALA A 114 1.80 -13.37 -9.98
N SER A 115 1.76 -12.04 -10.10
CA SER A 115 1.09 -11.18 -9.14
C SER A 115 0.62 -9.89 -9.80
N GLU A 116 -0.64 -9.54 -9.55
CA GLU A 116 -1.21 -8.22 -9.86
C GLU A 116 -1.38 -7.35 -8.61
N TYR A 117 -0.75 -7.77 -7.51
CA TYR A 117 -0.70 -7.03 -6.26
C TYR A 117 0.15 -5.74 -6.43
N PRO A 118 -0.23 -4.59 -5.89
CA PRO A 118 -1.24 -4.38 -4.85
C PRO A 118 -2.67 -4.08 -5.37
N TRP A 119 -2.96 -4.33 -6.64
CA TRP A 119 -4.26 -4.00 -7.21
C TRP A 119 -5.28 -5.13 -7.08
N LYS A 120 -4.83 -6.37 -7.20
CA LYS A 120 -5.65 -7.57 -7.00
C LYS A 120 -5.06 -8.45 -5.90
N GLY A 121 -5.93 -9.12 -5.17
CA GLY A 121 -5.54 -10.01 -4.06
C GLY A 121 -5.33 -11.45 -4.52
N HIS A 122 -4.71 -11.67 -5.68
CA HIS A 122 -4.37 -13.01 -6.17
C HIS A 122 -2.90 -13.08 -6.53
N VAL A 123 -2.21 -14.09 -6.00
CA VAL A 123 -0.77 -14.31 -6.21
C VAL A 123 -0.53 -15.80 -6.41
N SER A 124 0.23 -16.16 -7.45
CA SER A 124 0.59 -17.52 -7.79
C SER A 124 2.11 -17.71 -7.75
N TYR A 125 2.54 -18.82 -7.15
CA TYR A 125 3.95 -19.23 -7.02
C TYR A 125 4.14 -20.57 -7.72
N SER A 126 4.79 -20.59 -8.89
CA SER A 126 5.21 -21.82 -9.55
C SER A 126 6.60 -22.22 -9.05
N ILE A 127 6.74 -23.43 -8.53
CA ILE A 127 7.94 -23.94 -7.88
C ILE A 127 8.59 -25.00 -8.76
N THR A 128 9.90 -24.87 -8.98
CA THR A 128 10.76 -25.87 -9.58
C THR A 128 11.88 -26.18 -8.59
N PRO A 129 11.84 -27.32 -7.88
CA PRO A 129 12.85 -27.69 -6.90
C PRO A 129 14.18 -28.01 -7.57
N LYS A 130 15.29 -27.70 -6.91
CA LYS A 130 16.65 -28.06 -7.36
C LYS A 130 17.17 -29.35 -6.74
N THR A 131 16.56 -29.76 -5.64
CA THR A 131 16.90 -30.97 -4.89
C THR A 131 15.64 -31.81 -4.69
N GLY A 132 15.77 -33.10 -4.44
CA GLY A 132 14.66 -33.98 -4.08
C GLY A 132 14.26 -33.92 -2.60
N ASP A 133 14.84 -32.98 -1.85
CA ASP A 133 14.61 -32.85 -0.42
C ASP A 133 13.30 -32.14 -0.13
N GLU A 134 12.74 -32.42 1.03
CA GLU A 134 11.58 -31.71 1.56
C GLU A 134 12.01 -30.37 2.14
N PHE A 135 11.28 -29.30 1.83
CA PHE A 135 11.49 -27.96 2.42
C PHE A 135 10.17 -27.20 2.54
N ALA A 136 10.16 -26.16 3.36
CA ALA A 136 9.00 -25.29 3.51
C ALA A 136 9.11 -24.05 2.63
N VAL A 137 7.98 -23.62 2.07
CA VAL A 137 7.80 -22.27 1.52
C VAL A 137 6.95 -21.48 2.52
N ALA A 138 7.52 -20.44 3.09
CA ALA A 138 6.89 -19.54 4.03
C ALA A 138 6.46 -18.26 3.32
N ILE A 139 5.18 -17.95 3.31
CA ILE A 139 4.63 -16.79 2.63
C ILE A 139 4.04 -15.84 3.66
N HIS A 140 4.47 -14.58 3.64
CA HIS A 140 3.94 -13.53 4.48
C HIS A 140 2.45 -13.32 4.22
N ILE A 141 1.66 -13.26 5.27
CA ILE A 141 0.25 -12.89 5.24
C ILE A 141 0.12 -11.51 5.89
N PRO A 142 -0.19 -10.46 5.10
CA PRO A 142 -0.31 -9.11 5.61
C PRO A 142 -1.30 -9.00 6.78
N GLY A 143 -0.88 -8.31 7.84
CA GLY A 143 -1.66 -8.20 9.08
C GLY A 143 -2.99 -7.45 8.94
N TYR A 144 -3.24 -6.80 7.80
CA TYR A 144 -4.52 -6.15 7.52
C TYR A 144 -5.58 -7.11 6.93
N LEU A 145 -5.18 -8.32 6.50
CA LEU A 145 -6.11 -9.28 5.92
C LEU A 145 -7.00 -9.90 7.00
N LYS A 146 -8.29 -9.90 6.76
CA LYS A 146 -9.28 -10.57 7.63
C LYS A 146 -9.39 -12.07 7.33
N SER A 147 -9.17 -12.43 6.07
CA SER A 147 -9.22 -13.81 5.60
C SER A 147 -8.42 -13.95 4.32
N PHE A 148 -7.93 -15.15 4.07
CA PHE A 148 -7.27 -15.55 2.85
C PHE A 148 -7.61 -17.01 2.54
N GLU A 149 -7.39 -17.38 1.30
CA GLU A 149 -7.48 -18.75 0.84
C GLU A 149 -6.16 -19.14 0.20
N VAL A 150 -5.71 -20.37 0.46
CA VAL A 150 -4.48 -20.91 -0.13
C VAL A 150 -4.77 -22.27 -0.74
N THR A 151 -4.24 -22.48 -1.95
CA THR A 151 -4.31 -23.77 -2.64
C THR A 151 -2.92 -24.27 -3.00
N LEU A 152 -2.78 -25.57 -3.14
CA LEU A 152 -1.64 -26.24 -3.76
C LEU A 152 -2.16 -27.09 -4.92
N ASN A 153 -1.72 -26.81 -6.13
CA ASN A 153 -2.17 -27.51 -7.35
C ASN A 153 -3.70 -27.54 -7.49
N GLY A 154 -4.37 -26.41 -7.14
CA GLY A 154 -5.82 -26.27 -7.16
C GLY A 154 -6.55 -26.89 -5.97
N MET A 155 -5.88 -27.65 -5.12
CA MET A 155 -6.49 -28.18 -3.89
C MET A 155 -6.36 -27.18 -2.76
N ARG A 156 -7.50 -26.85 -2.12
CA ARG A 156 -7.54 -25.92 -0.98
C ARG A 156 -6.80 -26.54 0.20
N LEU A 157 -5.84 -25.81 0.73
CA LEU A 157 -5.16 -26.17 1.96
C LEU A 157 -5.93 -25.66 3.17
N LYS A 158 -5.81 -26.40 4.27
CA LYS A 158 -6.33 -26.01 5.58
C LYS A 158 -5.20 -25.85 6.58
N GLU A 159 -5.46 -25.12 7.63
CA GLU A 159 -4.51 -25.01 8.73
C GLU A 159 -4.36 -26.36 9.44
N ASN A 160 -3.15 -26.62 9.92
CA ASN A 160 -2.82 -27.87 10.62
C ASN A 160 -3.76 -28.07 11.83
N GLY A 161 -4.36 -29.26 11.92
CA GLY A 161 -5.33 -29.62 12.96
C GLY A 161 -6.79 -29.62 12.49
N GLU A 162 -7.12 -29.03 11.34
CA GLU A 162 -8.48 -29.02 10.80
C GLU A 162 -8.82 -30.22 9.89
N THR A 163 -7.80 -30.95 9.39
CA THR A 163 -8.02 -32.09 8.49
C THR A 163 -6.95 -33.17 8.62
N LYS A 164 -7.29 -34.38 8.10
CA LYS A 164 -6.35 -35.48 7.86
C LYS A 164 -5.70 -35.39 6.46
N ALA A 165 -5.59 -34.19 5.88
CA ALA A 165 -4.99 -34.03 4.56
C ALA A 165 -3.48 -34.23 4.63
N ASP A 166 -2.89 -34.81 3.58
CA ASP A 166 -1.45 -35.07 3.50
C ASP A 166 -0.63 -33.76 3.38
N VAL A 167 -1.24 -32.68 2.89
CA VAL A 167 -0.62 -31.35 2.78
C VAL A 167 -1.52 -30.31 3.44
N PHE A 168 -0.93 -29.52 4.33
CA PHE A 168 -1.57 -28.45 5.08
C PHE A 168 -0.59 -27.28 5.22
N TYR A 169 -1.07 -26.14 5.69
CA TYR A 169 -0.19 -25.07 6.15
C TYR A 169 -0.22 -24.93 7.67
N SER A 170 0.85 -24.43 8.23
CA SER A 170 0.86 -23.91 9.61
C SER A 170 0.98 -22.40 9.57
N TYR A 171 0.25 -21.68 10.45
CA TYR A 171 0.32 -20.23 10.57
C TYR A 171 1.08 -19.86 11.85
N ARG A 172 2.14 -19.09 11.70
CA ARG A 172 2.86 -18.53 12.85
C ARG A 172 3.57 -17.24 12.49
N ASP A 173 3.60 -16.29 13.41
CA ASP A 173 4.34 -15.03 13.30
C ASP A 173 4.04 -14.22 12.01
N GLY A 174 2.83 -14.33 11.48
CA GLY A 174 2.40 -13.64 10.26
C GLY A 174 2.82 -14.32 8.96
N TYR A 175 3.22 -15.60 8.99
CA TYR A 175 3.54 -16.41 7.82
C TYR A 175 2.74 -17.70 7.81
N ILE A 176 2.29 -18.11 6.62
CA ILE A 176 1.92 -19.51 6.36
C ILE A 176 3.15 -20.27 5.94
N TYR A 177 3.31 -21.49 6.45
CA TYR A 177 4.39 -22.42 6.11
C TYR A 177 3.77 -23.65 5.45
N ILE A 178 4.11 -23.86 4.18
CA ILE A 178 3.70 -25.05 3.42
C ILE A 178 4.93 -25.92 3.25
N LYS A 179 4.97 -27.05 3.96
CA LYS A 179 6.08 -27.99 3.91
C LYS A 179 5.70 -29.15 2.96
N ASN A 180 6.51 -29.40 1.96
CA ASN A 180 6.24 -30.43 0.97
C ASN A 180 7.53 -30.98 0.36
N LYS A 181 7.43 -32.17 -0.21
CA LYS A 181 8.38 -32.70 -1.18
C LYS A 181 7.93 -32.20 -2.55
N TRP A 182 8.52 -31.08 -2.96
CA TRP A 182 8.10 -30.36 -4.15
C TRP A 182 8.44 -31.09 -5.44
N HIS A 183 7.59 -30.91 -6.46
CA HIS A 183 7.76 -31.40 -7.82
C HIS A 183 7.80 -30.23 -8.79
N ASP A 184 8.31 -30.49 -10.01
CA ASP A 184 8.34 -29.48 -11.06
C ASP A 184 6.93 -28.97 -11.37
N ASN A 185 6.80 -27.63 -11.38
CA ASN A 185 5.55 -26.92 -11.63
C ASN A 185 4.47 -27.08 -10.54
N ASP A 186 4.81 -27.46 -9.33
CA ASP A 186 3.90 -27.29 -8.20
C ASP A 186 3.53 -25.82 -8.05
N VAL A 187 2.23 -25.53 -7.88
CA VAL A 187 1.71 -24.17 -7.82
C VAL A 187 1.01 -23.91 -6.50
N ILE A 188 1.51 -22.94 -5.74
CA ILE A 188 0.78 -22.35 -4.62
C ILE A 188 0.04 -21.13 -5.13
N GLU A 189 -1.26 -21.03 -4.83
CA GLU A 189 -2.04 -19.80 -5.07
C GLU A 189 -2.59 -19.26 -3.76
N ILE A 190 -2.53 -17.94 -3.61
CA ILE A 190 -3.11 -17.22 -2.48
C ILE A 190 -4.10 -16.21 -3.03
N SER A 191 -5.30 -16.20 -2.44
CA SER A 191 -6.37 -15.26 -2.77
C SER A 191 -6.90 -14.60 -1.51
N PHE A 192 -7.13 -13.30 -1.56
CA PHE A 192 -7.69 -12.51 -0.47
C PHE A 192 -8.40 -11.26 -0.96
N ASN A 193 -9.28 -10.70 -0.11
CA ASN A 193 -10.00 -9.48 -0.45
C ASN A 193 -9.13 -8.24 -0.24
N MET A 194 -9.30 -7.29 -1.16
CA MET A 194 -8.67 -5.97 -1.12
C MET A 194 -9.72 -4.91 -0.76
N ASP A 195 -10.21 -4.96 0.48
CA ASP A 195 -11.23 -4.04 0.98
C ASP A 195 -10.64 -2.63 1.23
N ILE A 196 -11.49 -1.61 1.07
CA ILE A 196 -11.17 -0.26 1.52
C ILE A 196 -11.23 -0.25 3.05
N ARG A 197 -10.18 0.21 3.69
CA ARG A 197 -10.07 0.31 5.15
C ARG A 197 -9.95 1.74 5.58
N VAL A 198 -10.64 2.08 6.65
CA VAL A 198 -10.51 3.37 7.34
C VAL A 198 -9.48 3.22 8.45
N ILE A 199 -8.50 4.08 8.45
CA ILE A 199 -7.40 4.11 9.42
C ILE A 199 -7.54 5.36 10.26
N TYR A 200 -7.61 5.19 11.57
CA TYR A 200 -7.66 6.27 12.55
C TYR A 200 -6.31 6.40 13.25
N ALA A 201 -5.88 7.63 13.48
CA ALA A 201 -4.69 7.90 14.28
C ALA A 201 -4.99 7.72 15.78
N ASN A 202 -3.93 7.42 16.53
CA ASN A 202 -4.01 7.48 17.99
C ASN A 202 -4.31 8.93 18.43
N THR A 203 -5.15 9.11 19.45
CA THR A 203 -5.53 10.43 19.97
C THR A 203 -4.37 11.29 20.51
N LYS A 204 -3.17 10.68 20.67
CA LYS A 204 -1.94 11.41 20.97
C LYS A 204 -1.39 12.16 19.75
N VAL A 205 -1.79 11.79 18.52
CA VAL A 205 -1.48 12.51 17.28
C VAL A 205 -2.55 13.59 17.11
N ARG A 206 -2.27 14.76 17.65
CA ARG A 206 -3.27 15.85 17.83
C ARG A 206 -3.78 16.39 16.50
N GLU A 207 -2.94 16.44 15.50
CA GLU A 207 -3.23 16.96 14.16
C GLU A 207 -4.26 16.12 13.41
N ASP A 208 -4.36 14.84 13.75
CA ASP A 208 -5.23 13.89 13.06
C ASP A 208 -6.51 13.55 13.88
N ILE A 209 -6.77 14.27 14.96
CA ILE A 209 -8.01 14.08 15.75
C ILE A 209 -9.22 14.47 14.89
N GLY A 210 -10.22 13.56 14.79
CA GLY A 210 -11.39 13.74 13.93
C GLY A 210 -11.12 13.50 12.45
N CYS A 211 -9.93 12.98 12.13
CA CYS A 211 -9.56 12.61 10.77
C CYS A 211 -9.40 11.09 10.60
N ALA A 212 -9.51 10.66 9.36
CA ALA A 212 -9.17 9.30 8.95
C ALA A 212 -8.44 9.30 7.62
N ALA A 213 -7.58 8.30 7.43
CA ALA A 213 -6.94 7.99 6.16
C ALA A 213 -7.56 6.74 5.54
N LEU A 214 -7.57 6.65 4.22
CA LEU A 214 -8.03 5.48 3.50
C LEU A 214 -6.85 4.63 3.05
N GLN A 215 -7.02 3.31 3.16
CA GLN A 215 -6.03 2.33 2.73
C GLN A 215 -6.73 1.15 2.03
N ARG A 216 -6.16 0.69 0.91
CA ARG A 216 -6.60 -0.53 0.23
C ARG A 216 -5.39 -1.42 -0.03
N GLY A 217 -5.40 -2.63 0.52
CA GLY A 217 -4.18 -3.41 0.60
C GLY A 217 -3.08 -2.64 1.33
N PRO A 218 -1.83 -2.59 0.82
CA PRO A 218 -0.73 -1.80 1.40
C PRO A 218 -0.77 -0.32 1.00
N VAL A 219 -1.59 0.05 0.01
CA VAL A 219 -1.61 1.40 -0.58
C VAL A 219 -2.44 2.36 0.24
N VAL A 220 -1.84 3.46 0.64
CA VAL A 220 -2.51 4.63 1.23
C VAL A 220 -3.06 5.50 0.11
N TYR A 221 -4.19 6.14 0.34
CA TYR A 221 -4.85 7.02 -0.63
C TYR A 221 -4.80 8.47 -0.19
N ALA A 222 -4.74 9.37 -1.16
CA ALA A 222 -4.78 10.81 -0.98
C ALA A 222 -5.86 11.42 -1.87
N PHE A 223 -6.40 12.54 -1.43
CA PHE A 223 -7.34 13.35 -2.20
C PHE A 223 -6.58 14.53 -2.80
N GLU A 224 -6.72 14.75 -4.11
CA GLU A 224 -6.15 15.90 -4.81
C GLU A 224 -7.24 16.90 -5.20
N GLY A 225 -6.91 18.19 -5.17
CA GLY A 225 -7.83 19.26 -5.55
C GLY A 225 -8.36 19.08 -6.97
N VAL A 226 -7.50 18.71 -7.91
CA VAL A 226 -7.86 18.53 -9.34
C VAL A 226 -9.02 17.56 -9.57
N ASP A 227 -9.28 16.63 -8.67
CA ASP A 227 -10.42 15.71 -8.72
C ASP A 227 -11.58 16.12 -7.84
N ASN A 228 -11.40 17.16 -7.01
CA ASN A 228 -12.29 17.53 -5.91
C ASN A 228 -12.58 19.04 -5.88
N ASP A 229 -12.84 19.64 -7.05
CA ASP A 229 -13.21 21.05 -7.24
C ASP A 229 -12.18 22.05 -6.65
N ASP A 230 -10.89 21.70 -6.70
CA ASP A 230 -9.75 22.47 -6.17
C ASP A 230 -9.86 22.82 -4.68
N ASP A 231 -10.70 22.11 -3.92
CA ASP A 231 -10.87 22.31 -2.48
C ASP A 231 -11.05 21.01 -1.73
N VAL A 232 -9.93 20.42 -1.24
CA VAL A 232 -9.93 19.24 -0.39
C VAL A 232 -10.08 19.59 1.10
N GLN A 233 -9.92 20.85 1.49
CA GLN A 233 -9.99 21.28 2.89
C GLN A 233 -11.42 21.32 3.40
N SER A 234 -12.39 21.63 2.54
CA SER A 234 -13.81 21.65 2.89
C SER A 234 -14.47 20.25 2.85
N LEU A 235 -13.74 19.20 2.43
CA LEU A 235 -14.27 17.85 2.34
C LEU A 235 -14.19 17.11 3.69
N MET A 236 -15.28 16.40 4.01
CA MET A 236 -15.35 15.42 5.09
C MET A 236 -15.78 14.08 4.50
N ILE A 237 -15.02 13.01 4.73
CA ILE A 237 -15.43 11.67 4.29
C ILE A 237 -16.54 11.13 5.18
N ASP A 238 -17.59 10.56 4.57
CA ASP A 238 -18.69 9.94 5.28
C ASP A 238 -18.40 8.46 5.51
N VAL A 239 -17.83 8.14 6.67
CA VAL A 239 -17.40 6.78 7.01
C VAL A 239 -18.59 5.84 7.18
N SER A 240 -19.74 6.37 7.58
CA SER A 240 -20.97 5.58 7.76
C SER A 240 -21.49 5.00 6.43
N ARG A 241 -21.17 5.66 5.32
CA ARG A 241 -21.57 5.28 3.96
C ARG A 241 -20.45 4.65 3.12
N LEU A 242 -19.37 4.20 3.74
CA LEU A 242 -18.22 3.61 3.01
C LEU A 242 -18.61 2.37 2.18
N ASN A 243 -19.69 1.69 2.52
CA ASN A 243 -20.25 0.58 1.72
C ASN A 243 -20.77 1.01 0.34
N GLU A 244 -20.99 2.31 0.11
CA GLU A 244 -21.36 2.90 -1.17
C GLU A 244 -20.16 3.29 -2.01
N ALA A 245 -18.95 3.19 -1.46
CA ALA A 245 -17.70 3.53 -2.17
C ALA A 245 -17.54 2.66 -3.42
N ARG A 246 -17.00 3.27 -4.48
CA ARG A 246 -16.73 2.60 -5.74
C ARG A 246 -15.23 2.49 -5.98
N ILE A 247 -14.84 1.42 -6.65
CA ILE A 247 -13.45 1.16 -7.02
C ILE A 247 -13.38 1.22 -8.55
N GLU A 248 -12.59 2.17 -9.07
CA GLU A 248 -12.27 2.29 -10.48
C GLU A 248 -10.91 1.65 -10.73
N SER A 249 -10.88 0.56 -11.51
CA SER A 249 -9.66 -0.21 -11.79
C SER A 249 -9.00 0.12 -13.14
N GLU A 250 -9.62 0.99 -13.93
CA GLU A 250 -9.17 1.32 -15.30
C GLU A 250 -8.90 2.82 -15.44
N ALA A 251 -8.17 3.39 -14.49
CA ALA A 251 -7.81 4.80 -14.55
C ALA A 251 -7.03 5.14 -15.82
N GLU A 252 -7.34 6.29 -16.40
CA GLU A 252 -6.73 6.77 -17.65
C GLU A 252 -5.68 7.88 -17.42
N GLY A 253 -5.04 8.31 -18.50
CA GLY A 253 -4.10 9.42 -18.51
C GLY A 253 -2.88 9.18 -17.63
N LYS A 254 -2.52 10.15 -16.80
CA LYS A 254 -1.35 10.06 -15.90
C LYS A 254 -1.53 9.08 -14.74
N LEU A 255 -2.75 8.65 -14.47
CA LEU A 255 -3.08 7.66 -13.44
C LEU A 255 -3.30 6.26 -14.03
N LYS A 256 -2.98 6.05 -15.30
CA LYS A 256 -3.19 4.77 -15.99
C LYS A 256 -2.61 3.59 -15.22
N GLY A 257 -3.44 2.56 -15.06
CA GLY A 257 -3.10 1.34 -14.33
C GLY A 257 -3.21 1.44 -12.82
N ALA A 258 -3.63 2.58 -12.27
CA ALA A 258 -3.97 2.72 -10.85
C ALA A 258 -5.41 2.27 -10.58
N VAL A 259 -5.65 1.90 -9.34
CA VAL A 259 -7.00 1.74 -8.78
C VAL A 259 -7.35 3.01 -8.03
N LEU A 260 -8.44 3.66 -8.40
CA LEU A 260 -8.96 4.88 -7.77
C LEU A 260 -10.15 4.54 -6.89
N LEU A 261 -10.44 5.39 -5.92
CA LEU A 261 -11.58 5.23 -5.01
C LEU A 261 -12.50 6.44 -5.12
N ASP A 262 -13.79 6.21 -5.37
CA ASP A 262 -14.84 7.21 -5.27
C ASP A 262 -15.57 6.99 -3.94
N ILE A 263 -15.45 7.98 -3.05
CA ILE A 263 -15.84 7.88 -1.64
C ILE A 263 -17.00 8.82 -1.34
N PRO A 264 -18.08 8.35 -0.71
CA PRO A 264 -19.11 9.24 -0.18
C PRO A 264 -18.50 10.27 0.77
N ALA A 265 -18.82 11.53 0.54
CA ALA A 265 -18.28 12.65 1.30
C ALA A 265 -19.31 13.77 1.41
N VAL A 266 -19.02 14.73 2.27
CA VAL A 266 -19.76 15.96 2.42
C VAL A 266 -18.80 17.12 2.19
N ARG A 267 -19.21 18.10 1.37
CA ARG A 267 -18.55 19.38 1.24
C ARG A 267 -19.21 20.38 2.15
N LEU A 268 -18.40 21.12 2.91
CA LEU A 268 -18.85 22.22 3.71
C LEU A 268 -18.86 23.51 2.87
N GLU A 269 -20.02 24.12 2.70
CA GLU A 269 -20.20 25.38 1.99
C GLU A 269 -20.47 26.48 3.04
N GLY A 270 -19.49 27.36 3.23
CA GLY A 270 -19.58 28.51 4.15
C GLY A 270 -20.34 29.68 3.55
N SER A 271 -20.53 30.74 4.34
CA SER A 271 -20.99 32.07 3.89
C SER A 271 -19.79 32.86 3.34
N ASP A 272 -20.08 33.99 2.66
CA ASP A 272 -19.05 34.95 2.23
C ASP A 272 -18.35 35.68 3.39
N ALA A 273 -18.92 35.60 4.60
CA ALA A 273 -18.36 36.20 5.79
C ALA A 273 -17.23 35.34 6.35
N LEU A 274 -16.15 35.97 6.82
CA LEU A 274 -15.01 35.27 7.42
C LEU A 274 -15.39 34.47 8.68
N TYR A 275 -16.35 34.96 9.45
CA TYR A 275 -16.94 34.29 10.63
C TYR A 275 -18.47 34.38 10.56
N SER A 276 -19.16 33.34 10.97
CA SER A 276 -20.61 33.27 11.00
C SER A 276 -21.06 32.53 12.25
N GLU A 277 -22.22 32.92 12.80
CA GLU A 277 -22.90 32.14 13.85
C GLU A 277 -23.67 30.95 13.29
N GLU A 278 -23.91 30.95 11.97
CA GLU A 278 -24.55 29.81 11.29
C GLU A 278 -23.51 28.79 10.87
N PRO A 279 -23.76 27.49 11.08
CA PRO A 279 -22.86 26.45 10.62
C PRO A 279 -22.85 26.40 9.08
N PRO A 280 -21.72 25.96 8.46
CA PRO A 280 -21.65 25.78 7.01
C PRO A 280 -22.68 24.77 6.54
N ARG A 281 -23.21 24.99 5.34
CA ARG A 281 -24.12 24.02 4.69
C ARG A 281 -23.35 22.76 4.35
N GLN A 282 -24.01 21.64 4.47
CA GLN A 282 -23.47 20.34 4.09
C GLN A 282 -24.07 19.90 2.75
N LYS A 283 -23.20 19.65 1.77
CA LYS A 283 -23.57 19.14 0.46
C LYS A 283 -22.96 17.76 0.24
N SER A 284 -23.83 16.75 0.03
CA SER A 284 -23.37 15.42 -0.30
C SER A 284 -22.66 15.41 -1.66
N VAL A 285 -21.46 14.83 -1.72
CA VAL A 285 -20.63 14.72 -2.91
C VAL A 285 -19.95 13.34 -2.92
N ILE A 286 -19.39 13.00 -4.06
CA ILE A 286 -18.44 11.88 -4.17
C ILE A 286 -17.05 12.48 -4.28
N ALA A 287 -16.17 12.15 -3.36
CA ALA A 287 -14.78 12.57 -3.37
C ALA A 287 -13.90 11.49 -3.98
N ARG A 288 -13.02 11.86 -4.91
CA ARG A 288 -12.09 10.94 -5.56
C ARG A 288 -10.76 10.90 -4.82
N ALA A 289 -10.32 9.69 -4.47
CA ALA A 289 -9.03 9.43 -3.88
C ALA A 289 -8.14 8.61 -4.82
N ILE A 290 -6.88 8.96 -4.88
CA ILE A 290 -5.85 8.31 -5.70
C ILE A 290 -4.78 7.66 -4.82
N PRO A 291 -4.00 6.68 -5.32
CA PRO A 291 -2.85 6.16 -4.58
C PRO A 291 -1.90 7.29 -4.18
N TYR A 292 -1.54 7.37 -2.91
CA TYR A 292 -0.69 8.42 -2.38
C TYR A 292 0.61 8.59 -3.15
N TYR A 293 1.26 7.53 -3.59
CA TYR A 293 2.51 7.65 -4.33
C TYR A 293 2.37 8.34 -5.69
N MET A 294 1.14 8.50 -6.20
CA MET A 294 0.86 9.14 -7.49
C MET A 294 0.52 10.63 -7.37
N TRP A 295 0.38 11.17 -6.15
CA TRP A 295 0.06 12.58 -5.98
C TRP A 295 1.12 13.50 -6.60
N GLY A 296 0.73 14.73 -6.97
CA GLY A 296 1.61 15.75 -7.52
C GLY A 296 2.20 15.42 -8.90
N ASN A 297 1.53 14.53 -9.68
CA ASN A 297 1.90 14.23 -11.06
C ASN A 297 1.03 14.97 -12.10
N ARG A 298 0.00 15.69 -11.65
CA ARG A 298 -1.01 16.34 -12.52
C ARG A 298 -0.97 17.85 -12.47
N GLY A 299 0.11 18.42 -11.94
CA GLY A 299 0.31 19.86 -11.76
C GLY A 299 0.14 20.30 -10.32
N LEU A 300 0.34 21.60 -10.10
CA LEU A 300 0.18 22.22 -8.79
C LEU A 300 -1.28 22.19 -8.34
N ASN A 301 -1.57 21.50 -7.25
CA ASN A 301 -2.90 21.45 -6.65
C ASN A 301 -2.81 21.08 -5.16
N GLN A 302 -3.94 21.14 -4.45
CA GLN A 302 -4.03 20.68 -3.07
C GLN A 302 -3.90 19.15 -3.00
N MET A 303 -3.40 18.63 -1.89
CA MET A 303 -3.40 17.22 -1.58
C MET A 303 -3.58 16.99 -0.09
N ARG A 304 -4.39 16.01 0.29
CA ARG A 304 -4.55 15.61 1.69
C ARG A 304 -4.77 14.11 1.84
N VAL A 305 -4.14 13.52 2.86
CA VAL A 305 -4.28 12.08 3.23
C VAL A 305 -5.28 11.92 4.39
N TRP A 306 -5.07 12.67 5.47
CA TRP A 306 -5.92 12.63 6.66
C TRP A 306 -7.12 13.55 6.51
N MET A 307 -8.24 13.00 6.12
CA MET A 307 -9.48 13.74 5.87
C MET A 307 -10.33 13.83 7.13
N HIS A 308 -10.97 14.96 7.35
CA HIS A 308 -12.03 15.06 8.35
C HIS A 308 -13.12 14.03 8.08
N THR A 309 -13.78 13.54 9.15
CA THR A 309 -14.77 12.47 9.05
C THR A 309 -16.10 12.87 9.64
N LEU A 310 -17.18 12.40 8.99
CA LEU A 310 -18.48 12.24 9.62
C LEU A 310 -18.56 10.81 10.18
N PHE A 311 -18.99 10.67 11.42
CA PHE A 311 -19.17 9.39 12.11
C PHE A 311 -20.62 8.97 12.11
#